data_12dfbdac5dedf8a8bf1c91a4573fb7ed
#
_entry.id   12dfbdac5dedf8a8bf1c91a4573fb7ed
#
_cell.length_a   1.000
_cell.length_b   1.000
_cell.length_c   1.000
_cell.angle_alpha   90.00
_cell.angle_beta   90.00
_cell.angle_gamma   90.00
#
_symmetry.space_group_name_H-M   'P 1'
#
loop_
_entity.id
_entity.type
_entity.pdbx_description
1 polymer ?
#
loop_
_entity_poly.entity_id
_entity_poly.type
_entity_poly.pdbx_seq_one_letter_code
_entity_poly.pdbx_strand_id
1 'polypeptide(L)'
;PAQGKNPRQLYEHQEEALKKLDIIDKKREFRTLLVLPTGGGKTLTAAYWLLRNAVDNGKKILWLAHRYLLLEQAAEAFSRNAYTDIMVNRTVFNYRIVSGMHDRPIHIKNTDNVIIAGKDSIIRSLDKLRDWLEDEDIYLVIDEAHHAVAKSYKKIIQYVADHARSMKLLGLTATPFRTSEDEQGALKQVFTDDIVYKTDLDALIKKGILATPEFKKWNTNLQFTEHLGVKALKSIENLDMLPENIVNDIAGSKERNRIIVDEYINNYEKYGPTIVFALNKNHAITLNALFNEKGKKYGIKSEFIISSVQDMITGITVSNEDNERKIEQYRNGEIQVLINVNILTEGTDLPKTHTVFLTRP
;
A
#
# COMPACT_ATOMS: atom_id res chain seq x y z
N PRO A 1 3.25 -24.66 -8.53
CA PRO A 1 2.97 -23.82 -9.70
C PRO A 1 1.84 -24.41 -10.56
N ALA A 2 1.03 -23.53 -11.19
CA ALA A 2 0.06 -23.95 -12.20
C ALA A 2 0.78 -24.42 -13.47
N GLN A 3 0.19 -25.42 -14.12
CA GLN A 3 0.76 -25.98 -15.36
C GLN A 3 0.60 -25.02 -16.53
N GLY A 4 1.64 -24.91 -17.36
CA GLY A 4 1.64 -24.13 -18.58
C GLY A 4 2.24 -22.74 -18.43
N LYS A 5 1.88 -21.86 -19.37
CA LYS A 5 2.40 -20.49 -19.45
C LYS A 5 1.55 -19.53 -18.61
N ASN A 6 2.22 -18.63 -17.90
CA ASN A 6 1.51 -17.56 -17.17
C ASN A 6 0.69 -16.72 -18.18
N PRO A 7 -0.66 -16.63 -17.99
CA PRO A 7 -1.52 -15.87 -18.89
C PRO A 7 -1.29 -14.35 -18.78
N ARG A 8 -0.65 -13.88 -17.72
CA ARG A 8 -0.40 -12.46 -17.50
C ARG A 8 0.81 -12.00 -18.33
N GLN A 9 0.55 -11.09 -19.23
CA GLN A 9 1.61 -10.41 -19.98
C GLN A 9 2.14 -9.24 -19.15
N LEU A 10 3.46 -9.13 -19.08
CA LEU A 10 4.11 -7.99 -18.45
C LEU A 10 4.11 -6.80 -19.41
N TYR A 11 3.97 -5.61 -18.85
CA TYR A 11 4.20 -4.38 -19.60
C TYR A 11 5.70 -4.17 -19.86
N GLU A 12 6.03 -3.43 -20.92
CA GLU A 12 7.41 -3.14 -21.32
C GLU A 12 8.30 -2.65 -20.15
N HIS A 13 7.80 -1.71 -19.32
CA HIS A 13 8.54 -1.18 -18.17
C HIS A 13 8.81 -2.25 -17.09
N GLN A 14 7.93 -3.24 -16.96
CA GLN A 14 8.13 -4.37 -16.05
C GLN A 14 9.20 -5.32 -16.60
N GLU A 15 9.17 -5.62 -17.89
CA GLU A 15 10.21 -6.42 -18.54
C GLU A 15 11.59 -5.77 -18.48
N GLU A 16 11.66 -4.45 -18.67
CA GLU A 16 12.89 -3.68 -18.51
C GLU A 16 13.41 -3.77 -17.07
N ALA A 17 12.52 -3.63 -16.07
CA ALA A 17 12.85 -3.79 -14.66
C ALA A 17 13.42 -5.19 -14.37
N LEU A 18 12.81 -6.25 -14.92
CA LEU A 18 13.32 -7.62 -14.76
C LEU A 18 14.73 -7.77 -15.33
N LYS A 19 15.00 -7.24 -16.55
CA LYS A 19 16.34 -7.27 -17.16
C LYS A 19 17.39 -6.58 -16.29
N LYS A 20 17.04 -5.43 -15.68
CA LYS A 20 17.95 -4.70 -14.79
C LYS A 20 18.19 -5.44 -13.47
N LEU A 21 17.13 -6.06 -12.91
CA LEU A 21 17.25 -6.92 -11.74
C LEU A 21 18.12 -8.14 -12.02
N ASP A 22 18.02 -8.77 -13.20
CA ASP A 22 18.88 -9.90 -13.61
C ASP A 22 20.37 -9.51 -13.68
N ILE A 23 20.66 -8.26 -14.06
CA ILE A 23 22.03 -7.75 -14.10
C ILE A 23 22.61 -7.59 -12.69
N ILE A 24 21.87 -6.94 -11.78
CA ILE A 24 22.37 -6.71 -10.42
C ILE A 24 22.41 -8.01 -9.60
N ASP A 25 21.58 -8.98 -9.93
CA ASP A 25 21.50 -10.29 -9.25
C ASP A 25 22.78 -11.13 -9.40
N LYS A 26 23.63 -10.82 -10.39
CA LYS A 26 24.96 -11.42 -10.56
C LYS A 26 25.92 -11.07 -9.42
N LYS A 27 25.66 -9.99 -8.66
CA LYS A 27 26.39 -9.67 -7.45
C LYS A 27 26.03 -10.69 -6.35
N ARG A 28 26.99 -11.03 -5.51
CA ARG A 28 26.74 -11.87 -4.32
C ARG A 28 25.72 -11.18 -3.38
N GLU A 29 25.87 -9.87 -3.22
CA GLU A 29 25.04 -9.04 -2.37
C GLU A 29 24.73 -7.72 -3.10
N PHE A 30 23.55 -7.18 -2.84
CA PHE A 30 23.17 -5.84 -3.27
C PHE A 30 22.16 -5.22 -2.31
N ARG A 31 22.04 -3.89 -2.36
CA ARG A 31 21.04 -3.11 -1.59
C ARG A 31 20.49 -2.02 -2.51
N THR A 32 19.44 -2.31 -3.25
CA THR A 32 18.92 -1.45 -4.30
C THR A 32 17.43 -1.16 -4.19
N LEU A 33 16.96 -0.19 -4.96
CA LEU A 33 15.54 0.19 -5.05
C LEU A 33 14.98 -0.11 -6.44
N LEU A 34 13.78 -0.66 -6.47
CA LEU A 34 12.89 -0.68 -7.64
C LEU A 34 11.83 0.42 -7.46
N VAL A 35 11.83 1.40 -8.36
CA VAL A 35 10.95 2.57 -8.27
C VAL A 35 9.93 2.54 -9.39
N LEU A 36 8.70 2.21 -9.03
CA LEU A 36 7.54 2.22 -9.93
C LEU A 36 6.39 2.98 -9.27
N PRO A 37 5.66 3.82 -10.00
CA PRO A 37 4.52 4.55 -9.43
C PRO A 37 3.43 3.58 -8.95
N THR A 38 2.54 4.09 -8.11
CA THR A 38 1.34 3.33 -7.71
C THR A 38 0.55 2.93 -8.96
N GLY A 39 0.10 1.69 -9.02
CA GLY A 39 -0.51 1.11 -10.23
C GLY A 39 0.50 0.61 -11.28
N GLY A 40 1.79 0.93 -11.16
CA GLY A 40 2.85 0.46 -12.08
C GLY A 40 3.26 -1.00 -11.88
N GLY A 41 2.69 -1.70 -10.89
CA GLY A 41 2.90 -3.13 -10.68
C GLY A 41 4.16 -3.51 -9.91
N LYS A 42 4.61 -2.69 -8.95
CA LYS A 42 5.80 -2.97 -8.09
C LYS A 42 5.82 -4.39 -7.53
N THR A 43 4.78 -4.73 -6.78
CA THR A 43 4.64 -6.03 -6.10
C THR A 43 4.63 -7.19 -7.08
N LEU A 44 3.88 -7.04 -8.17
CA LEU A 44 3.84 -8.04 -9.25
C LEU A 44 5.20 -8.27 -9.87
N THR A 45 5.89 -7.19 -10.28
CA THR A 45 7.21 -7.26 -10.94
C THR A 45 8.24 -7.94 -10.04
N ALA A 46 8.27 -7.54 -8.76
CA ALA A 46 9.19 -8.14 -7.79
C ALA A 46 8.85 -9.61 -7.51
N ALA A 47 7.58 -9.97 -7.28
CA ALA A 47 7.17 -11.35 -7.03
C ALA A 47 7.46 -12.26 -8.23
N TYR A 48 7.18 -11.79 -9.45
CA TYR A 48 7.49 -12.53 -10.68
C TYR A 48 8.99 -12.82 -10.80
N TRP A 49 9.82 -11.80 -10.59
CA TRP A 49 11.26 -11.93 -10.63
C TRP A 49 11.80 -12.87 -9.54
N LEU A 50 11.30 -12.74 -8.31
CA LEU A 50 11.72 -13.55 -7.18
C LEU A 50 11.31 -15.02 -7.30
N LEU A 51 10.14 -15.32 -7.87
CA LEU A 51 9.75 -16.69 -8.17
C LEU A 51 10.78 -17.36 -9.08
N ARG A 52 11.19 -16.67 -10.15
CA ARG A 52 12.14 -17.19 -11.15
C ARG A 52 13.58 -17.27 -10.60
N ASN A 53 14.05 -16.23 -9.92
CA ASN A 53 15.47 -16.10 -9.58
C ASN A 53 15.82 -16.54 -8.15
N ALA A 54 14.86 -16.52 -7.24
CA ALA A 54 15.05 -16.94 -5.84
C ALA A 54 14.39 -18.30 -5.57
N VAL A 55 13.06 -18.36 -5.61
CA VAL A 55 12.30 -19.56 -5.21
C VAL A 55 12.65 -20.76 -6.09
N ASP A 56 12.66 -20.61 -7.40
CA ASP A 56 12.98 -21.70 -8.35
C ASP A 56 14.41 -22.22 -8.19
N ASN A 57 15.34 -21.40 -7.68
CA ASN A 57 16.73 -21.75 -7.40
C ASN A 57 17.00 -22.12 -5.92
N GLY A 58 15.96 -22.38 -5.14
CA GLY A 58 16.08 -22.87 -3.78
C GLY A 58 16.49 -21.83 -2.75
N LYS A 59 16.50 -20.55 -3.10
CA LYS A 59 16.81 -19.46 -2.19
C LYS A 59 15.55 -19.01 -1.46
N LYS A 60 15.72 -18.34 -0.33
CA LYS A 60 14.63 -17.92 0.55
C LYS A 60 14.33 -16.43 0.41
N ILE A 61 13.07 -16.06 0.68
CA ILE A 61 12.59 -14.68 0.59
C ILE A 61 11.98 -14.27 1.92
N LEU A 62 12.44 -13.16 2.48
CA LEU A 62 11.76 -12.44 3.56
C LEU A 62 11.18 -11.15 2.99
N TRP A 63 9.85 -11.09 2.85
CA TRP A 63 9.11 -9.92 2.38
C TRP A 63 8.51 -9.18 3.56
N LEU A 64 8.87 -7.93 3.73
CA LEU A 64 8.39 -7.08 4.82
C LEU A 64 7.46 -6.00 4.30
N ALA A 65 6.33 -5.84 4.95
CA ALA A 65 5.43 -4.71 4.76
C ALA A 65 4.90 -4.18 6.11
N HIS A 66 4.42 -2.95 6.12
CA HIS A 66 3.92 -2.33 7.35
C HIS A 66 2.41 -2.48 7.56
N ARG A 67 1.66 -2.89 6.53
CA ARG A 67 0.20 -3.09 6.56
C ARG A 67 -0.18 -4.50 6.14
N TYR A 68 -1.19 -5.06 6.78
CA TYR A 68 -1.65 -6.42 6.49
C TYR A 68 -2.17 -6.59 5.04
N LEU A 69 -2.87 -5.60 4.48
CA LEU A 69 -3.32 -5.62 3.07
C LEU A 69 -2.16 -5.79 2.08
N LEU A 70 -1.01 -5.18 2.36
CA LEU A 70 0.19 -5.35 1.53
C LEU A 70 0.76 -6.77 1.63
N LEU A 71 0.61 -7.42 2.79
CA LEU A 71 1.02 -8.82 2.97
C LEU A 71 0.18 -9.76 2.11
N GLU A 72 -1.13 -9.57 2.10
CA GLU A 72 -2.05 -10.35 1.27
C GLU A 72 -1.81 -10.13 -0.22
N GLN A 73 -1.60 -8.88 -0.65
CA GLN A 73 -1.24 -8.56 -2.03
C GLN A 73 0.06 -9.22 -2.47
N ALA A 74 1.06 -9.26 -1.59
CA ALA A 74 2.31 -9.97 -1.87
C ALA A 74 2.06 -11.47 -2.01
N ALA A 75 1.33 -12.09 -1.08
CA ALA A 75 1.00 -13.51 -1.14
C ALA A 75 0.21 -13.86 -2.42
N GLU A 76 -0.77 -13.02 -2.77
CA GLU A 76 -1.52 -13.15 -4.01
C GLU A 76 -0.63 -13.01 -5.25
N ALA A 77 0.31 -12.05 -5.25
CA ALA A 77 1.25 -11.89 -6.36
C ALA A 77 2.15 -13.11 -6.55
N PHE A 78 2.65 -13.71 -5.46
CA PHE A 78 3.41 -14.97 -5.54
C PHE A 78 2.54 -16.12 -6.05
N SER A 79 1.36 -16.36 -5.48
CA SER A 79 0.50 -17.49 -5.83
C SER A 79 -0.04 -17.39 -7.26
N ARG A 80 -0.48 -16.20 -7.70
CA ARG A 80 -1.03 -15.99 -9.05
C ARG A 80 0.00 -16.00 -10.16
N ASN A 81 1.29 -15.84 -9.85
CA ASN A 81 2.35 -15.87 -10.85
C ASN A 81 3.19 -17.15 -10.80
N ALA A 82 2.87 -18.10 -9.92
CA ALA A 82 3.55 -19.37 -9.84
C ALA A 82 3.09 -20.32 -10.95
N TYR A 83 3.75 -20.25 -12.10
CA TYR A 83 3.53 -21.10 -13.27
C TYR A 83 4.79 -21.88 -13.62
N THR A 84 4.65 -23.00 -14.32
CA THR A 84 5.78 -23.88 -14.70
C THR A 84 6.72 -23.26 -15.73
N ASP A 85 6.31 -22.23 -16.44
CA ASP A 85 7.21 -21.45 -17.33
C ASP A 85 8.08 -20.44 -16.54
N ILE A 86 7.72 -20.12 -15.31
CA ILE A 86 8.47 -19.22 -14.42
C ILE A 86 9.31 -20.03 -13.42
N MET A 87 8.72 -21.11 -12.90
CA MET A 87 9.36 -22.04 -11.96
C MET A 87 9.63 -23.37 -12.65
N VAL A 88 10.80 -23.44 -13.29
CA VAL A 88 11.19 -24.58 -14.14
C VAL A 88 11.75 -25.74 -13.31
N ASN A 89 12.45 -25.42 -12.22
CA ASN A 89 13.18 -26.41 -11.41
C ASN A 89 12.36 -26.91 -10.22
N ARG A 90 11.33 -26.17 -9.79
CA ARG A 90 10.52 -26.52 -8.62
C ARG A 90 9.05 -26.68 -8.93
N THR A 91 8.49 -27.77 -8.49
CA THR A 91 7.06 -28.09 -8.63
C THR A 91 6.21 -27.60 -7.45
N VAL A 92 6.86 -27.19 -6.37
CA VAL A 92 6.19 -26.76 -5.11
C VAL A 92 7.04 -25.71 -4.40
N PHE A 93 6.41 -24.76 -3.76
CA PHE A 93 7.03 -23.89 -2.76
C PHE A 93 6.05 -23.60 -1.62
N ASN A 94 6.59 -23.34 -0.45
CA ASN A 94 5.80 -22.99 0.74
C ASN A 94 5.97 -21.51 1.03
N TYR A 95 4.86 -20.82 1.26
CA TYR A 95 4.88 -19.47 1.80
C TYR A 95 4.10 -19.37 3.09
N ARG A 96 4.48 -18.42 3.94
CA ARG A 96 3.83 -18.13 5.21
C ARG A 96 3.61 -16.64 5.37
N ILE A 97 2.40 -16.25 5.76
CA ILE A 97 2.08 -14.87 6.11
C ILE A 97 2.17 -14.75 7.64
N VAL A 98 3.03 -13.87 8.12
CA VAL A 98 3.29 -13.69 9.56
C VAL A 98 2.85 -12.30 10.00
N SER A 99 1.75 -12.22 10.71
CA SER A 99 1.23 -10.96 11.26
C SER A 99 0.31 -11.22 12.46
N GLY A 100 -0.15 -10.14 13.11
CA GLY A 100 -1.14 -10.26 14.19
C GLY A 100 -2.48 -10.87 13.79
N MET A 101 -2.81 -10.89 12.49
CA MET A 101 -4.06 -11.43 11.92
C MET A 101 -3.87 -12.77 11.21
N HIS A 102 -2.64 -13.17 10.93
CA HIS A 102 -2.30 -14.40 10.21
C HIS A 102 -1.56 -15.37 11.15
N ASP A 103 -0.49 -15.97 10.66
CA ASP A 103 0.30 -16.92 11.43
C ASP A 103 1.29 -16.22 12.37
N ARG A 104 1.76 -16.93 13.41
CA ARG A 104 2.72 -16.42 14.39
C ARG A 104 4.15 -16.74 14.00
N PRO A 105 5.15 -15.91 14.37
CA PRO A 105 6.56 -16.17 14.07
C PRO A 105 7.07 -17.54 14.58
N ILE A 106 6.50 -18.07 15.66
CA ILE A 106 6.88 -19.38 16.21
C ILE A 106 6.59 -20.56 15.27
N HIS A 107 5.71 -20.37 14.28
CA HIS A 107 5.36 -21.42 13.31
C HIS A 107 6.24 -21.39 12.06
N ILE A 108 7.22 -20.49 11.97
CA ILE A 108 8.19 -20.46 10.87
C ILE A 108 8.95 -21.78 10.84
N LYS A 109 9.04 -22.36 9.64
CA LYS A 109 9.73 -23.63 9.39
C LYS A 109 10.86 -23.43 8.39
N ASN A 110 11.93 -24.22 8.51
CA ASN A 110 13.03 -24.19 7.54
C ASN A 110 12.58 -24.52 6.10
N THR A 111 11.44 -25.19 5.95
CA THR A 111 10.83 -25.52 4.67
C THR A 111 10.03 -24.36 4.05
N ASP A 112 9.81 -23.25 4.76
CA ASP A 112 9.16 -22.08 4.21
C ASP A 112 10.13 -21.38 3.25
N ASN A 113 9.76 -21.30 1.97
CA ASN A 113 10.57 -20.65 0.93
C ASN A 113 10.38 -19.12 0.94
N VAL A 114 9.16 -18.69 1.28
CA VAL A 114 8.78 -17.28 1.31
C VAL A 114 8.10 -16.97 2.64
N ILE A 115 8.68 -16.06 3.41
CA ILE A 115 8.03 -15.46 4.58
C ILE A 115 7.58 -14.06 4.19
N ILE A 116 6.28 -13.81 4.26
CA ILE A 116 5.66 -12.50 4.03
C ILE A 116 5.21 -11.99 5.39
N ALA A 117 5.82 -10.92 5.89
CA ALA A 117 5.66 -10.60 7.30
C ALA A 117 5.41 -9.11 7.58
N GLY A 118 4.56 -8.88 8.57
CA GLY A 118 4.42 -7.56 9.18
C GLY A 118 5.66 -7.21 10.00
N LYS A 119 6.25 -6.05 9.75
CA LYS A 119 7.44 -5.55 10.45
C LYS A 119 7.33 -5.71 11.97
N ASP A 120 6.18 -5.36 12.54
CA ASP A 120 5.98 -5.39 14.01
C ASP A 120 5.90 -6.79 14.59
N SER A 121 5.52 -7.78 13.79
CA SER A 121 5.52 -9.19 14.21
C SER A 121 6.92 -9.76 14.20
N ILE A 122 7.73 -9.43 13.20
CA ILE A 122 9.09 -9.93 13.06
C ILE A 122 10.05 -9.27 14.07
N ILE A 123 9.99 -7.96 14.26
CA ILE A 123 10.92 -7.25 15.17
C ILE A 123 10.85 -7.74 16.61
N ARG A 124 9.69 -8.24 17.05
CA ARG A 124 9.49 -8.80 18.40
C ARG A 124 9.97 -10.23 18.56
N SER A 125 10.27 -10.91 17.47
CA SER A 125 10.55 -12.36 17.44
C SER A 125 11.67 -12.70 16.44
N LEU A 126 12.72 -11.86 16.39
CA LEU A 126 13.85 -12.06 15.48
C LEU A 126 14.54 -13.41 15.71
N ASP A 127 14.60 -13.86 16.96
CA ASP A 127 15.15 -15.17 17.34
C ASP A 127 14.48 -16.33 16.59
N LYS A 128 13.21 -16.21 16.22
CA LYS A 128 12.47 -17.23 15.46
C LYS A 128 12.89 -17.33 13.99
N LEU A 129 13.61 -16.32 13.48
CA LEU A 129 14.18 -16.37 12.13
C LEU A 129 15.55 -17.06 12.09
N ARG A 130 16.22 -17.25 13.23
CA ARG A 130 17.62 -17.68 13.28
C ARG A 130 17.87 -18.95 12.49
N ASP A 131 17.17 -20.03 12.83
CA ASP A 131 17.34 -21.33 12.17
C ASP A 131 16.93 -21.31 10.70
N TRP A 132 15.96 -20.46 10.37
CA TRP A 132 15.49 -20.26 8.99
C TRP A 132 16.49 -19.49 8.11
N LEU A 133 17.33 -18.63 8.73
CA LEU A 133 18.34 -17.82 8.05
C LEU A 133 19.69 -18.56 7.90
N GLU A 134 19.98 -19.51 8.81
CA GLU A 134 21.30 -20.15 8.92
C GLU A 134 21.70 -20.84 7.62
N ASP A 135 22.89 -20.50 7.09
CA ASP A 135 23.46 -21.02 5.85
C ASP A 135 22.62 -20.79 4.59
N GLU A 136 21.68 -19.83 4.60
CA GLU A 136 20.79 -19.55 3.49
C GLU A 136 21.13 -18.24 2.75
N ASP A 137 20.90 -18.24 1.44
CA ASP A 137 20.92 -17.02 0.62
C ASP A 137 19.54 -16.37 0.68
N ILE A 138 19.47 -15.16 1.22
CA ILE A 138 18.21 -14.47 1.51
C ILE A 138 18.00 -13.29 0.57
N TYR A 139 16.81 -13.23 -0.05
CA TYR A 139 16.28 -12.01 -0.66
C TYR A 139 15.39 -11.32 0.39
N LEU A 140 15.87 -10.21 0.92
CA LEU A 140 15.10 -9.36 1.82
C LEU A 140 14.40 -8.28 0.99
N VAL A 141 13.08 -8.28 1.00
CA VAL A 141 12.27 -7.29 0.29
C VAL A 141 11.58 -6.38 1.29
N ILE A 142 11.64 -5.08 1.06
CA ILE A 142 10.90 -4.09 1.85
C ILE A 142 9.92 -3.38 0.94
N ASP A 143 8.64 -3.68 1.12
CA ASP A 143 7.57 -2.97 0.42
C ASP A 143 7.33 -1.60 1.08
N GLU A 144 7.04 -0.59 0.25
CA GLU A 144 7.03 0.82 0.61
C GLU A 144 8.35 1.22 1.33
N ALA A 145 9.45 1.00 0.61
CA ALA A 145 10.83 1.10 1.12
C ALA A 145 11.21 2.47 1.69
N HIS A 146 10.44 3.53 1.47
CA HIS A 146 10.62 4.82 2.12
C HIS A 146 10.48 4.72 3.66
N HIS A 147 9.83 3.67 4.19
CA HIS A 147 9.80 3.38 5.62
C HIS A 147 11.07 2.70 6.15
N ALA A 148 11.97 2.22 5.29
CA ALA A 148 13.15 1.44 5.69
C ALA A 148 14.15 2.22 6.57
N VAL A 149 14.06 3.54 6.59
CA VAL A 149 14.90 4.41 7.46
C VAL A 149 14.58 4.26 8.95
N ALA A 150 13.43 3.74 9.31
CA ALA A 150 13.03 3.54 10.70
C ALA A 150 13.94 2.52 11.42
N LYS A 151 14.20 2.76 12.70
CA LYS A 151 15.08 1.91 13.54
C LYS A 151 14.69 0.44 13.53
N SER A 152 13.40 0.14 13.47
CA SER A 152 12.88 -1.24 13.43
C SER A 152 13.31 -1.98 12.16
N TYR A 153 13.22 -1.37 10.98
CA TYR A 153 13.69 -1.96 9.74
C TYR A 153 15.20 -2.14 9.73
N LYS A 154 15.96 -1.12 10.15
CA LYS A 154 17.43 -1.22 10.26
C LYS A 154 17.86 -2.39 11.15
N LYS A 155 17.15 -2.62 12.27
CA LYS A 155 17.41 -3.76 13.16
C LYS A 155 17.14 -5.10 12.49
N ILE A 156 16.05 -5.22 11.71
CA ILE A 156 15.74 -6.45 10.96
C ILE A 156 16.78 -6.69 9.87
N ILE A 157 17.13 -5.67 9.08
CA ILE A 157 18.15 -5.74 8.03
C ILE A 157 19.48 -6.23 8.60
N GLN A 158 19.92 -5.63 9.73
CA GLN A 158 21.16 -6.03 10.38
C GLN A 158 21.10 -7.47 10.88
N TYR A 159 19.99 -7.88 11.51
CA TYR A 159 19.81 -9.25 11.99
C TYR A 159 19.88 -10.27 10.85
N VAL A 160 19.24 -10.01 9.71
CA VAL A 160 19.30 -10.89 8.53
C VAL A 160 20.73 -10.95 7.98
N ALA A 161 21.42 -9.80 7.88
CA ALA A 161 22.80 -9.75 7.39
C ALA A 161 23.79 -10.52 8.30
N ASP A 162 23.56 -10.53 9.63
CA ASP A 162 24.42 -11.19 10.61
C ASP A 162 24.22 -12.72 10.65
N HIS A 163 23.07 -13.24 10.23
CA HIS A 163 22.71 -14.66 10.39
C HIS A 163 22.55 -15.42 9.06
N ALA A 164 22.35 -14.74 7.94
CA ALA A 164 22.28 -15.37 6.63
C ALA A 164 23.68 -15.56 6.01
N ARG A 165 23.82 -16.54 5.13
CA ARG A 165 25.06 -16.73 4.34
C ARG A 165 25.32 -15.54 3.39
N SER A 166 24.27 -15.02 2.79
CA SER A 166 24.28 -13.80 1.99
C SER A 166 22.92 -13.11 2.00
N MET A 167 22.91 -11.79 1.83
CA MET A 167 21.68 -11.02 1.78
C MET A 167 21.64 -10.10 0.56
N LYS A 168 20.55 -10.18 -0.19
CA LYS A 168 20.20 -9.25 -1.27
C LYS A 168 19.00 -8.43 -0.83
N LEU A 169 19.18 -7.11 -0.69
CA LEU A 169 18.13 -6.20 -0.21
C LEU A 169 17.50 -5.46 -1.39
N LEU A 170 16.20 -5.68 -1.59
CA LEU A 170 15.39 -5.00 -2.61
C LEU A 170 14.32 -4.16 -1.94
N GLY A 171 14.37 -2.85 -2.11
CA GLY A 171 13.31 -1.95 -1.70
C GLY A 171 12.35 -1.64 -2.86
N LEU A 172 11.06 -1.67 -2.58
CA LEU A 172 10.01 -1.30 -3.54
C LEU A 172 9.37 0.01 -3.09
N THR A 173 9.31 1.00 -3.94
CA THR A 173 8.67 2.28 -3.60
C THR A 173 8.13 3.00 -4.85
N ALA A 174 7.07 3.77 -4.67
CA ALA A 174 6.60 4.71 -5.68
C ALA A 174 7.35 6.04 -5.61
N THR A 175 7.81 6.42 -4.42
CA THR A 175 8.42 7.71 -4.11
C THR A 175 9.74 7.47 -3.35
N PRO A 176 10.88 7.36 -4.05
CA PRO A 176 12.16 7.11 -3.41
C PRO A 176 12.63 8.31 -2.57
N PHE A 177 12.11 9.49 -2.87
CA PHE A 177 12.49 10.74 -2.23
C PHE A 177 11.22 11.44 -1.72
N ARG A 178 10.96 11.35 -0.43
CA ARG A 178 10.07 12.29 0.24
C ARG A 178 10.84 13.60 0.49
N THR A 179 10.13 14.67 0.64
CA THR A 179 10.41 16.10 0.52
C THR A 179 11.60 16.69 1.27
N SER A 180 12.34 15.96 2.12
CA SER A 180 13.50 16.49 2.84
C SER A 180 14.82 15.86 2.38
N GLU A 181 15.86 16.68 2.22
CA GLU A 181 17.22 16.23 1.90
C GLU A 181 17.75 15.23 2.93
N ASP A 182 17.39 15.38 4.20
CA ASP A 182 17.77 14.50 5.30
C ASP A 182 17.22 13.08 5.13
N GLU A 183 15.96 12.92 4.68
CA GLU A 183 15.37 11.61 4.41
C GLU A 183 15.99 10.91 3.20
N GLN A 184 16.38 11.68 2.18
CA GLN A 184 17.10 11.15 1.02
C GLN A 184 18.47 10.59 1.43
N GLY A 185 19.20 11.28 2.27
CA GLY A 185 20.46 10.82 2.84
C GLY A 185 20.29 9.55 3.68
N ALA A 186 19.25 9.49 4.49
CA ALA A 186 18.95 8.32 5.34
C ALA A 186 18.57 7.08 4.53
N LEU A 187 17.82 7.23 3.43
CA LEU A 187 17.44 6.12 2.55
C LEU A 187 18.67 5.56 1.79
N LYS A 188 19.57 6.42 1.33
CA LYS A 188 20.85 6.03 0.70
C LYS A 188 21.77 5.25 1.63
N GLN A 189 21.67 5.45 2.95
CA GLN A 189 22.42 4.64 3.93
C GLN A 189 21.90 3.21 4.04
N VAL A 190 20.64 2.96 3.71
CA VAL A 190 20.04 1.62 3.72
C VAL A 190 20.23 0.94 2.37
N PHE A 191 19.96 1.65 1.27
CA PHE A 191 20.09 1.18 -0.10
C PHE A 191 21.32 1.85 -0.74
N THR A 192 22.44 1.15 -0.66
CA THR A 192 23.77 1.69 -1.01
C THR A 192 24.11 1.56 -2.49
N ASP A 193 23.43 0.67 -3.21
CA ASP A 193 23.56 0.59 -4.66
C ASP A 193 22.62 1.60 -5.35
N ASP A 194 22.91 1.90 -6.61
CA ASP A 194 22.04 2.73 -7.43
C ASP A 194 20.63 2.13 -7.57
N ILE A 195 19.66 2.98 -7.85
CA ILE A 195 18.29 2.53 -8.17
C ILE A 195 18.38 1.61 -9.40
N VAL A 196 17.96 0.35 -9.23
CA VAL A 196 18.09 -0.67 -10.29
C VAL A 196 17.22 -0.34 -11.49
N TYR A 197 16.05 0.19 -11.25
CA TYR A 197 15.12 0.66 -12.28
C TYR A 197 14.16 1.71 -11.72
N LYS A 198 13.87 2.71 -12.53
CA LYS A 198 12.89 3.76 -12.22
C LYS A 198 12.07 4.09 -13.46
N THR A 199 10.75 4.22 -13.28
CA THR A 199 9.87 4.89 -14.24
C THR A 199 8.96 5.87 -13.52
N ASP A 200 8.57 6.92 -14.23
CA ASP A 200 7.74 7.98 -13.66
C ASP A 200 6.27 7.79 -14.02
N LEU A 201 5.38 8.39 -13.21
CA LEU A 201 3.93 8.35 -13.42
C LEU A 201 3.53 8.84 -14.81
N ASP A 202 4.10 9.97 -15.24
CA ASP A 202 3.80 10.58 -16.54
C ASP A 202 4.17 9.67 -17.72
N ALA A 203 5.26 8.90 -17.59
CA ALA A 203 5.68 7.95 -18.61
C ALA A 203 4.64 6.82 -18.78
N LEU A 204 4.07 6.32 -17.68
CA LEU A 204 3.05 5.28 -17.72
C LEU A 204 1.68 5.80 -18.19
N ILE A 205 1.33 7.04 -17.87
CA ILE A 205 0.15 7.72 -18.41
C ILE A 205 0.28 7.89 -19.93
N LYS A 206 1.41 8.41 -20.41
CA LYS A 206 1.67 8.57 -21.86
C LYS A 206 1.62 7.25 -22.64
N LYS A 207 2.02 6.15 -22.01
CA LYS A 207 1.91 4.79 -22.60
C LYS A 207 0.49 4.19 -22.49
N GLY A 208 -0.47 4.89 -21.90
CA GLY A 208 -1.84 4.41 -21.71
C GLY A 208 -1.96 3.27 -20.68
N ILE A 209 -0.94 3.05 -19.85
CA ILE A 209 -0.94 2.02 -18.79
C ILE A 209 -1.70 2.53 -17.57
N LEU A 210 -1.55 3.80 -17.24
CA LEU A 210 -2.29 4.47 -16.17
C LEU A 210 -3.23 5.53 -16.75
N ALA A 211 -4.37 5.73 -16.08
CA ALA A 211 -5.35 6.71 -16.48
C ALA A 211 -4.81 8.15 -16.34
N THR A 212 -5.22 9.02 -17.27
CA THR A 212 -4.94 10.46 -17.16
C THR A 212 -5.87 11.06 -16.11
N PRO A 213 -5.35 11.65 -15.02
CA PRO A 213 -6.20 12.28 -14.01
C PRO A 213 -6.77 13.60 -14.52
N GLU A 214 -8.07 13.83 -14.27
CA GLU A 214 -8.73 15.12 -14.46
C GLU A 214 -8.96 15.75 -13.08
N PHE A 215 -8.37 16.92 -12.84
CA PHE A 215 -8.49 17.64 -11.57
C PHE A 215 -9.57 18.70 -11.65
N LYS A 216 -10.53 18.66 -10.71
CA LYS A 216 -11.55 19.68 -10.53
C LYS A 216 -11.49 20.22 -9.11
N LYS A 217 -11.60 21.55 -8.99
CA LYS A 217 -11.72 22.24 -7.70
C LYS A 217 -13.12 22.80 -7.57
N TRP A 218 -13.76 22.54 -6.43
CA TRP A 218 -15.02 23.17 -6.05
C TRP A 218 -14.76 24.18 -4.96
N ASN A 219 -15.14 25.42 -5.21
CA ASN A 219 -15.06 26.46 -4.21
C ASN A 219 -16.39 26.49 -3.45
N THR A 220 -16.36 26.25 -2.15
CA THR A 220 -17.56 26.27 -1.31
C THR A 220 -17.93 27.66 -0.80
N ASN A 221 -17.10 28.68 -1.07
CA ASN A 221 -17.23 30.06 -0.57
C ASN A 221 -17.36 30.19 0.96
N LEU A 222 -17.02 29.12 1.70
CA LEU A 222 -17.04 29.08 3.15
C LEU A 222 -15.65 29.41 3.68
N GLN A 223 -15.55 30.37 4.59
CA GLN A 223 -14.32 30.78 5.22
C GLN A 223 -14.25 30.17 6.63
N PHE A 224 -13.23 29.34 6.85
CA PHE A 224 -12.97 28.70 8.15
C PHE A 224 -11.74 29.28 8.87
N THR A 225 -11.12 30.30 8.29
CA THR A 225 -9.80 30.81 8.71
C THR A 225 -9.87 32.15 9.44
N GLU A 226 -11.06 32.72 9.64
CA GLU A 226 -11.23 34.07 10.22
C GLU A 226 -10.69 34.23 11.66
N HIS A 227 -10.41 33.10 12.34
CA HIS A 227 -9.93 33.09 13.73
C HIS A 227 -8.60 32.35 13.93
N LEU A 228 -7.81 32.16 12.86
CA LEU A 228 -6.49 31.51 12.97
C LEU A 228 -5.47 32.44 13.63
N GLY A 229 -5.06 32.08 14.84
CA GLY A 229 -3.91 32.74 15.48
C GLY A 229 -2.58 32.40 14.76
N VAL A 230 -1.56 33.23 14.93
CA VAL A 230 -0.22 33.10 14.31
C VAL A 230 0.40 31.70 14.51
N LYS A 231 0.14 31.02 15.62
CA LYS A 231 0.61 29.66 15.90
C LYS A 231 -0.03 28.63 14.99
N ALA A 232 -1.32 28.78 14.67
CA ALA A 232 -2.05 27.87 13.80
C ALA A 232 -1.62 28.02 12.34
N LEU A 233 -1.35 29.27 11.88
CA LEU A 233 -0.80 29.55 10.57
C LEU A 233 0.60 28.90 10.39
N LYS A 234 1.48 29.02 11.40
CA LYS A 234 2.78 28.35 11.38
C LYS A 234 2.70 26.83 11.38
N SER A 235 1.69 26.25 12.01
CA SER A 235 1.47 24.79 11.99
C SER A 235 1.02 24.30 10.61
N ILE A 236 0.20 25.08 9.91
CA ILE A 236 -0.22 24.79 8.53
C ILE A 236 0.99 24.88 7.59
N GLU A 237 1.81 25.94 7.71
CA GLU A 237 2.99 26.13 6.86
C GLU A 237 4.09 25.08 7.07
N ASN A 238 4.30 24.63 8.32
CA ASN A 238 5.42 23.73 8.63
C ASN A 238 5.08 22.25 8.67
N LEU A 239 3.80 21.88 8.88
CA LEU A 239 3.39 20.49 9.12
C LEU A 239 2.33 19.97 8.13
N ASP A 240 1.85 20.81 7.23
CA ASP A 240 0.73 20.49 6.31
C ASP A 240 -0.52 19.93 7.05
N MET A 241 -0.68 20.31 8.34
CA MET A 241 -1.73 19.81 9.23
C MET A 241 -2.61 20.97 9.70
N LEU A 242 -3.90 20.83 9.45
CA LEU A 242 -4.89 21.76 10.00
C LEU A 242 -5.07 21.50 11.52
N PRO A 243 -5.22 22.55 12.34
CA PRO A 243 -5.60 22.42 13.75
C PRO A 243 -6.92 21.64 13.92
N GLU A 244 -7.01 20.83 14.97
CA GLU A 244 -8.12 19.91 15.18
C GLU A 244 -9.49 20.61 15.28
N ASN A 245 -9.55 21.79 15.92
CA ASN A 245 -10.75 22.60 15.99
C ASN A 245 -11.26 23.01 14.60
N ILE A 246 -10.35 23.40 13.68
CA ILE A 246 -10.70 23.77 12.31
C ILE A 246 -11.16 22.54 11.51
N VAL A 247 -10.46 21.41 11.69
CA VAL A 247 -10.88 20.14 11.10
C VAL A 247 -12.31 19.80 11.52
N ASN A 248 -12.64 19.99 12.79
CA ASN A 248 -13.97 19.70 13.32
C ASN A 248 -15.02 20.69 12.80
N ASP A 249 -14.70 21.98 12.68
CA ASP A 249 -15.59 23.00 12.12
C ASP A 249 -15.91 22.73 10.65
N ILE A 250 -14.88 22.41 9.86
CA ILE A 250 -15.04 22.04 8.45
C ILE A 250 -15.86 20.75 8.32
N ALA A 251 -15.55 19.73 9.13
CA ALA A 251 -16.25 18.45 9.13
C ALA A 251 -17.73 18.59 9.53
N GLY A 252 -18.03 19.51 10.45
CA GLY A 252 -19.37 19.81 10.97
C GLY A 252 -20.21 20.71 10.04
N SER A 253 -19.64 21.32 9.02
CA SER A 253 -20.34 22.23 8.12
C SER A 253 -21.40 21.51 7.29
N LYS A 254 -22.68 21.72 7.65
CA LYS A 254 -23.83 21.10 6.97
C LYS A 254 -23.91 21.51 5.49
N GLU A 255 -23.61 22.76 5.19
CA GLU A 255 -23.65 23.31 3.83
C GLU A 255 -22.60 22.65 2.96
N ARG A 256 -21.36 22.57 3.44
CA ARG A 256 -20.25 21.92 2.74
C ARG A 256 -20.50 20.44 2.50
N ASN A 257 -20.95 19.73 3.49
CA ASN A 257 -21.27 18.31 3.40
C ASN A 257 -22.39 18.05 2.37
N ARG A 258 -23.38 18.96 2.33
CA ARG A 258 -24.44 18.92 1.33
C ARG A 258 -23.90 19.13 -0.08
N ILE A 259 -23.01 20.11 -0.29
CA ILE A 259 -22.38 20.38 -1.61
C ILE A 259 -21.61 19.15 -2.08
N ILE A 260 -20.80 18.51 -1.21
CA ILE A 260 -20.03 17.30 -1.54
C ILE A 260 -20.96 16.17 -2.02
N VAL A 261 -22.03 15.92 -1.26
CA VAL A 261 -22.96 14.84 -1.59
C VAL A 261 -23.80 15.16 -2.82
N ASP A 262 -24.31 16.38 -2.94
CA ASP A 262 -25.13 16.80 -4.08
C ASP A 262 -24.34 16.78 -5.38
N GLU A 263 -23.06 17.17 -5.34
CA GLU A 263 -22.18 17.10 -6.53
C GLU A 263 -22.09 15.66 -7.05
N TYR A 264 -21.86 14.70 -6.16
CA TYR A 264 -21.84 13.30 -6.58
C TYR A 264 -23.20 12.82 -7.07
N ILE A 265 -24.26 13.03 -6.29
CA ILE A 265 -25.60 12.53 -6.62
C ILE A 265 -26.12 13.08 -7.96
N ASN A 266 -25.84 14.33 -8.26
CA ASN A 266 -26.25 14.96 -9.51
C ASN A 266 -25.45 14.47 -10.73
N ASN A 267 -24.29 13.87 -10.51
CA ASN A 267 -23.36 13.44 -11.55
C ASN A 267 -22.90 11.97 -11.37
N TYR A 268 -23.66 11.14 -10.66
CA TYR A 268 -23.21 9.81 -10.23
C TYR A 268 -22.84 8.88 -11.40
N GLU A 269 -23.54 8.96 -12.54
CA GLU A 269 -23.22 8.19 -13.74
C GLU A 269 -21.85 8.58 -14.32
N LYS A 270 -21.50 9.85 -14.25
CA LYS A 270 -20.21 10.36 -14.71
C LYS A 270 -19.08 10.00 -13.77
N TYR A 271 -19.31 10.08 -12.44
CA TYR A 271 -18.29 9.83 -11.45
C TYR A 271 -18.06 8.34 -11.18
N GLY A 272 -19.08 7.51 -11.37
CA GLY A 272 -18.98 6.07 -11.15
C GLY A 272 -18.54 5.69 -9.72
N PRO A 273 -17.87 4.54 -9.55
CA PRO A 273 -17.32 4.13 -8.26
C PRO A 273 -16.34 5.16 -7.72
N THR A 274 -16.63 5.69 -6.52
CA THR A 274 -15.94 6.86 -5.96
C THR A 274 -15.41 6.59 -4.56
N ILE A 275 -14.17 7.03 -4.31
CA ILE A 275 -13.58 7.08 -2.98
C ILE A 275 -13.64 8.52 -2.46
N VAL A 276 -14.12 8.71 -1.24
CA VAL A 276 -14.18 10.00 -0.57
C VAL A 276 -13.21 10.01 0.61
N PHE A 277 -12.21 10.87 0.58
CA PHE A 277 -11.29 11.07 1.70
C PHE A 277 -11.88 12.06 2.69
N ALA A 278 -12.47 11.57 3.77
CA ALA A 278 -13.04 12.39 4.81
C ALA A 278 -11.97 12.93 5.77
N LEU A 279 -12.28 14.04 6.45
CA LEU A 279 -11.36 14.72 7.36
C LEU A 279 -11.10 13.95 8.66
N ASN A 280 -12.18 13.41 9.25
CA ASN A 280 -12.16 12.63 10.48
C ASN A 280 -13.31 11.62 10.50
N LYS A 281 -13.40 10.82 11.58
CA LYS A 281 -14.41 9.77 11.75
C LYS A 281 -15.83 10.31 11.71
N ASN A 282 -16.11 11.41 12.42
CA ASN A 282 -17.44 12.02 12.47
C ASN A 282 -17.87 12.53 11.08
N HIS A 283 -16.92 13.10 10.33
CA HIS A 283 -17.18 13.52 8.95
C HIS A 283 -17.54 12.33 8.05
N ALA A 284 -16.82 11.22 8.18
CA ALA A 284 -17.12 10.01 7.41
C ALA A 284 -18.50 9.45 7.70
N ILE A 285 -18.89 9.37 8.96
CA ILE A 285 -20.22 8.93 9.39
C ILE A 285 -21.32 9.88 8.85
N THR A 286 -21.11 11.18 8.96
CA THR A 286 -22.06 12.20 8.49
C THR A 286 -22.23 12.10 6.96
N LEU A 287 -21.13 12.05 6.21
CA LEU A 287 -21.20 11.91 4.76
C LEU A 287 -21.87 10.61 4.34
N ASN A 288 -21.57 9.50 5.02
CA ASN A 288 -22.20 8.20 4.74
C ASN A 288 -23.72 8.24 4.90
N ALA A 289 -24.20 8.84 5.99
CA ALA A 289 -25.63 9.02 6.20
C ALA A 289 -26.27 9.83 5.08
N LEU A 290 -25.68 10.97 4.70
CA LEU A 290 -26.17 11.83 3.62
C LEU A 290 -26.13 11.15 2.25
N PHE A 291 -25.07 10.42 1.91
CA PHE A 291 -24.98 9.67 0.66
C PHE A 291 -26.06 8.59 0.58
N ASN A 292 -26.29 7.83 1.63
CA ASN A 292 -27.33 6.79 1.67
C ASN A 292 -28.73 7.37 1.64
N GLU A 293 -28.98 8.50 2.32
CA GLU A 293 -30.28 9.18 2.29
C GLU A 293 -30.60 9.67 0.89
N LYS A 294 -29.71 10.46 0.26
CA LYS A 294 -29.94 11.07 -1.06
C LYS A 294 -29.79 10.08 -2.20
N GLY A 295 -28.90 9.10 -2.05
CA GLY A 295 -28.59 8.10 -3.06
C GLY A 295 -29.63 6.99 -3.19
N LYS A 296 -30.50 6.81 -2.16
CA LYS A 296 -31.49 5.72 -2.10
C LYS A 296 -32.35 5.60 -3.36
N LYS A 297 -32.84 6.71 -3.89
CA LYS A 297 -33.69 6.75 -5.08
C LYS A 297 -32.97 6.36 -6.38
N TYR A 298 -31.64 6.38 -6.37
CA TYR A 298 -30.80 5.99 -7.51
C TYR A 298 -30.11 4.63 -7.32
N GLY A 299 -30.41 3.92 -6.23
CA GLY A 299 -29.77 2.66 -5.89
C GLY A 299 -28.31 2.80 -5.46
N ILE A 300 -27.85 4.00 -5.12
CA ILE A 300 -26.49 4.27 -4.67
C ILE A 300 -26.35 3.85 -3.22
N LYS A 301 -25.33 3.03 -2.94
CA LYS A 301 -24.95 2.59 -1.60
C LYS A 301 -23.59 3.21 -1.24
N SER A 302 -23.50 3.69 -0.04
CA SER A 302 -22.26 4.24 0.54
C SER A 302 -21.92 3.49 1.83
N GLU A 303 -20.63 3.27 2.03
CA GLU A 303 -20.06 2.74 3.27
C GLU A 303 -18.82 3.54 3.66
N PHE A 304 -18.46 3.46 4.94
CA PHE A 304 -17.24 4.10 5.44
C PHE A 304 -16.30 3.11 6.10
N ILE A 305 -15.02 3.37 5.96
CA ILE A 305 -13.92 2.64 6.58
C ILE A 305 -13.08 3.59 7.41
N ILE A 306 -12.86 3.20 8.66
CA ILE A 306 -12.13 3.98 9.67
C ILE A 306 -11.29 3.04 10.52
N SER A 307 -10.26 3.57 11.21
CA SER A 307 -9.52 2.75 12.18
C SER A 307 -10.47 2.13 13.19
N SER A 308 -10.20 0.88 13.61
CA SER A 308 -11.04 0.14 14.55
C SER A 308 -11.41 0.98 15.76
N VAL A 309 -12.71 1.05 16.05
CA VAL A 309 -13.28 1.83 17.17
C VAL A 309 -14.41 1.03 17.78
N GLN A 310 -14.40 1.01 19.10
CA GLN A 310 -15.57 0.66 19.88
C GLN A 310 -16.03 1.95 20.57
N ASP A 311 -16.99 2.64 19.99
CA ASP A 311 -17.55 3.87 20.55
C ASP A 311 -18.77 3.53 21.40
N MET A 312 -18.59 3.59 22.73
CA MET A 312 -19.67 3.29 23.68
C MET A 312 -20.80 4.33 23.66
N ILE A 313 -20.57 5.53 23.12
CA ILE A 313 -21.56 6.62 23.11
C ILE A 313 -22.48 6.46 21.89
N THR A 314 -21.92 6.19 20.72
CA THR A 314 -22.69 6.06 19.48
C THR A 314 -23.11 4.62 19.18
N GLY A 315 -22.58 3.64 19.91
CA GLY A 315 -22.79 2.21 19.66
C GLY A 315 -22.12 1.70 18.37
N ILE A 316 -21.32 2.52 17.69
CA ILE A 316 -20.64 2.14 16.46
C ILE A 316 -19.41 1.31 16.80
N THR A 317 -19.43 0.06 16.39
CA THR A 317 -18.26 -0.84 16.42
C THR A 317 -17.80 -1.06 14.99
N VAL A 318 -16.53 -0.75 14.70
CA VAL A 318 -15.88 -1.04 13.40
C VAL A 318 -14.66 -1.87 13.68
N SER A 319 -14.64 -3.08 13.15
CA SER A 319 -13.48 -3.97 13.20
C SER A 319 -12.66 -3.88 11.89
N ASN A 320 -11.48 -4.49 11.89
CA ASN A 320 -10.70 -4.62 10.67
C ASN A 320 -11.41 -5.51 9.65
N GLU A 321 -12.05 -6.58 10.10
CA GLU A 321 -12.82 -7.50 9.27
C GLU A 321 -14.02 -6.79 8.62
N ASP A 322 -14.66 -5.86 9.33
CA ASP A 322 -15.73 -5.02 8.75
C ASP A 322 -15.19 -4.12 7.64
N ASN A 323 -14.02 -3.52 7.84
CA ASN A 323 -13.38 -2.70 6.82
C ASN A 323 -13.02 -3.53 5.57
N GLU A 324 -12.46 -4.73 5.75
CA GLU A 324 -12.14 -5.65 4.65
C GLU A 324 -13.37 -6.04 3.85
N ARG A 325 -14.44 -6.44 4.54
CA ARG A 325 -15.71 -6.76 3.90
C ARG A 325 -16.24 -5.59 3.06
N LYS A 326 -16.20 -4.37 3.57
CA LYS A 326 -16.64 -3.17 2.86
C LYS A 326 -15.77 -2.84 1.65
N ILE A 327 -14.46 -3.03 1.76
CA ILE A 327 -13.52 -2.89 0.64
C ILE A 327 -13.85 -3.91 -0.45
N GLU A 328 -14.13 -5.16 -0.07
CA GLU A 328 -14.47 -6.21 -1.03
C GLU A 328 -15.83 -5.94 -1.69
N GLN A 329 -16.82 -5.49 -0.95
CA GLN A 329 -18.11 -5.06 -1.50
C GLN A 329 -17.95 -3.90 -2.51
N TYR A 330 -17.05 -2.96 -2.23
CA TYR A 330 -16.73 -1.89 -3.18
C TYR A 330 -16.02 -2.43 -4.44
N ARG A 331 -15.07 -3.36 -4.31
CA ARG A 331 -14.43 -4.04 -5.44
C ARG A 331 -15.43 -4.78 -6.32
N ASN A 332 -16.42 -5.41 -5.72
CA ASN A 332 -17.47 -6.15 -6.43
C ASN A 332 -18.52 -5.22 -7.05
N GLY A 333 -18.56 -3.93 -6.70
CA GLY A 333 -19.54 -2.97 -7.20
C GLY A 333 -20.86 -2.96 -6.43
N GLU A 334 -20.90 -3.61 -5.27
CA GLU A 334 -22.08 -3.59 -4.37
C GLU A 334 -22.23 -2.25 -3.65
N ILE A 335 -21.13 -1.52 -3.51
CA ILE A 335 -21.03 -0.17 -2.94
C ILE A 335 -20.47 0.74 -4.01
N GLN A 336 -21.10 1.91 -4.24
CA GLN A 336 -20.69 2.91 -5.21
C GLN A 336 -19.81 4.00 -4.60
N VAL A 337 -19.97 4.29 -3.32
CA VAL A 337 -19.19 5.31 -2.62
C VAL A 337 -18.54 4.72 -1.38
N LEU A 338 -17.20 4.73 -1.34
CA LEU A 338 -16.42 4.28 -0.20
C LEU A 338 -15.75 5.48 0.47
N ILE A 339 -16.16 5.79 1.70
CA ILE A 339 -15.64 6.93 2.46
C ILE A 339 -14.50 6.45 3.36
N ASN A 340 -13.34 7.07 3.23
CA ASN A 340 -12.12 6.65 3.89
C ASN A 340 -11.57 7.70 4.85
N VAL A 341 -11.11 7.25 6.02
CA VAL A 341 -10.32 8.05 6.96
C VAL A 341 -9.03 7.30 7.28
N ASN A 342 -7.95 7.65 6.60
CA ASN A 342 -6.58 7.15 6.82
C ASN A 342 -6.38 5.61 6.71
N ILE A 343 -7.34 4.87 6.14
CA ILE A 343 -7.20 3.43 5.89
C ILE A 343 -6.61 3.17 4.50
N LEU A 344 -7.21 3.77 3.46
CA LEU A 344 -6.75 3.65 2.07
C LEU A 344 -5.70 4.73 1.77
N THR A 345 -4.53 4.65 2.37
CA THR A 345 -3.47 5.66 2.13
C THR A 345 -2.38 5.15 1.22
N GLU A 346 -2.05 3.86 1.27
CA GLU A 346 -0.99 3.22 0.48
C GLU A 346 -1.32 1.75 0.23
N GLY A 347 -1.00 1.26 -0.97
CA GLY A 347 -0.99 -0.16 -1.28
C GLY A 347 -2.33 -0.86 -1.50
N THR A 348 -3.47 -0.17 -1.42
CA THR A 348 -4.77 -0.80 -1.71
C THR A 348 -5.06 -0.72 -3.20
N ASP A 349 -5.22 -1.86 -3.85
CA ASP A 349 -5.59 -1.94 -5.26
C ASP A 349 -7.12 -1.95 -5.42
N LEU A 350 -7.65 -0.86 -6.00
CA LEU A 350 -9.07 -0.65 -6.28
C LEU A 350 -9.26 -0.23 -7.74
N PRO A 351 -9.05 -1.15 -8.70
CA PRO A 351 -8.96 -0.85 -10.13
C PRO A 351 -10.25 -0.31 -10.75
N LYS A 352 -11.40 -0.53 -10.10
CA LYS A 352 -12.70 -0.01 -10.56
C LYS A 352 -12.97 1.42 -10.10
N THR A 353 -12.12 2.03 -9.30
CA THR A 353 -12.32 3.41 -8.85
C THR A 353 -12.17 4.37 -10.02
N HIS A 354 -13.21 5.13 -10.28
CA HIS A 354 -13.21 6.15 -11.33
C HIS A 354 -12.89 7.54 -10.78
N THR A 355 -13.37 7.84 -9.58
CA THR A 355 -13.29 9.20 -9.03
C THR A 355 -12.79 9.19 -7.59
N VAL A 356 -12.09 10.24 -7.23
CA VAL A 356 -11.63 10.49 -5.86
C VAL A 356 -12.06 11.89 -5.43
N PHE A 357 -12.79 11.98 -4.32
CA PHE A 357 -13.15 13.23 -3.69
C PHE A 357 -12.23 13.51 -2.52
N LEU A 358 -11.40 14.54 -2.66
CA LEU A 358 -10.57 15.03 -1.56
C LEU A 358 -11.34 16.12 -0.83
N THR A 359 -11.80 15.84 0.38
CA THR A 359 -12.60 16.78 1.15
C THR A 359 -11.78 17.63 2.12
N ARG A 360 -10.47 17.69 1.95
CA ARG A 360 -9.59 18.65 2.61
C ARG A 360 -9.59 19.96 1.80
N PRO A 361 -9.54 21.12 2.49
CA PRO A 361 -9.40 22.41 1.81
C PRO A 361 -8.08 22.52 1.09
#